data_3e457239be19c74358ef01495f44dde5
#
_entry.id   3e457239be19c74358ef01495f44dde5
#
_cell.length_a   1.000
_cell.length_b   1.000
_cell.length_c   1.000
_cell.angle_alpha   90.00
_cell.angle_beta   90.00
_cell.angle_gamma   90.00
#
_symmetry.space_group_name_H-M   'P 1'
#
loop_
_entity.id
_entity.type
_entity.pdbx_description
1 polymer ?
#
loop_
_entity_poly.entity_id
_entity_poly.type
_entity_poly.pdbx_seq_one_letter_code
_entity_poly.pdbx_strand_id
1 'polypeptide(L)'
;MRLKACLIVAASLSAWSAQAQSVEPGGRGLKILAAFNDAGPLNKVIVLGLLACAIAALVIAVRGRVGRASAGAGFVSGLRVGGPLIALAAVFHNLLAWNVFQAWFNRPPSPLQLAQGNAELALIAVAGTLASAVAVFSLAHLRAVHDRRLGKESGGE
;
A
#
# COMPACT_ATOMS: atom_id res chain seq x y z
N MET A 1 -1.73 -15.80 -18.18
CA MET A 1 -0.90 -14.59 -17.93
C MET A 1 -0.92 -14.09 -16.47
N ARG A 2 -1.90 -14.44 -15.64
CA ARG A 2 -2.07 -13.91 -14.26
C ARG A 2 -1.07 -14.46 -13.22
N LEU A 3 -0.57 -15.69 -13.41
CA LEU A 3 0.35 -16.34 -12.47
C LEU A 3 1.76 -15.73 -12.50
N LYS A 4 2.24 -15.27 -13.67
CA LYS A 4 3.59 -14.70 -13.82
C LYS A 4 3.76 -13.34 -13.13
N ALA A 5 2.68 -12.53 -13.08
CA ALA A 5 2.72 -11.24 -12.39
C ALA A 5 2.81 -11.38 -10.86
N CYS A 6 2.14 -12.38 -10.26
CA CYS A 6 2.25 -12.67 -8.82
C CYS A 6 3.64 -13.15 -8.41
N LEU A 7 4.32 -13.92 -9.27
CA LEU A 7 5.67 -14.43 -8.98
C LEU A 7 6.72 -13.32 -9.01
N ILE A 8 6.58 -12.32 -9.89
CA ILE A 8 7.50 -11.18 -9.96
C ILE A 8 7.37 -10.29 -8.72
N VAL A 9 6.14 -10.05 -8.25
CA VAL A 9 5.88 -9.26 -7.02
C VAL A 9 6.39 -10.01 -5.79
N ALA A 10 6.21 -11.33 -5.71
CA ALA A 10 6.71 -12.14 -4.61
C ALA A 10 8.25 -12.22 -4.60
N ALA A 11 8.89 -12.32 -5.76
CA ALA A 11 10.35 -12.35 -5.87
C ALA A 11 11.00 -11.00 -5.52
N SER A 12 10.35 -9.87 -5.84
CA SER A 12 10.86 -8.55 -5.45
C SER A 12 10.72 -8.30 -3.95
N LEU A 13 9.65 -8.80 -3.30
CA LEU A 13 9.46 -8.72 -1.85
C LEU A 13 10.48 -9.58 -1.08
N SER A 14 10.84 -10.76 -1.60
CA SER A 14 11.83 -11.63 -0.96
C SER A 14 13.27 -11.12 -1.08
N ALA A 15 13.62 -10.43 -2.16
CA ALA A 15 14.92 -9.78 -2.30
C ALA A 15 15.10 -8.61 -1.33
N TRP A 16 14.02 -7.91 -0.99
CA TRP A 16 14.02 -6.82 0.00
C TRP A 16 14.15 -7.32 1.43
N SER A 17 13.56 -8.46 1.77
CA SER A 17 13.69 -9.04 3.11
C SER A 17 15.11 -9.55 3.40
N ALA A 18 15.86 -9.99 2.39
CA ALA A 18 17.23 -10.43 2.56
C ALA A 18 18.20 -9.28 2.89
N GLN A 19 17.97 -8.07 2.39
CA GLN A 19 18.78 -6.89 2.72
C GLN A 19 18.49 -6.31 4.13
N ALA A 20 17.30 -6.56 4.68
CA ALA A 20 16.95 -6.12 6.03
C ALA A 20 17.59 -6.96 7.13
N GLN A 21 18.15 -8.12 6.80
CA GLN A 21 18.72 -9.06 7.77
C GLN A 21 20.22 -8.82 8.11
N SER A 22 20.87 -7.87 7.46
CA SER A 22 22.28 -7.55 7.74
C SER A 22 22.48 -6.50 8.86
N VAL A 23 21.44 -6.17 9.62
CA VAL A 23 21.54 -5.33 10.81
C VAL A 23 21.93 -6.19 11.99
N GLU A 24 23.05 -5.87 12.63
CA GLU A 24 23.65 -6.56 13.76
C GLU A 24 22.66 -7.02 14.86
N PRO A 25 22.86 -8.20 15.49
CA PRO A 25 21.98 -8.74 16.53
C PRO A 25 22.08 -8.01 17.86
N GLY A 26 21.89 -6.72 17.87
CA GLY A 26 21.85 -5.82 19.03
C GLY A 26 21.03 -4.57 18.74
N GLY A 27 20.66 -4.36 17.50
CA GLY A 27 19.86 -3.21 17.06
C GLY A 27 18.40 -3.39 17.48
N ARG A 28 17.88 -2.42 18.25
CA ARG A 28 16.44 -2.27 18.50
C ARG A 28 15.72 -2.36 17.17
N GLY A 29 14.91 -3.41 16.98
CA GLY A 29 14.15 -3.63 15.76
C GLY A 29 13.47 -2.35 15.31
N LEU A 30 13.57 -2.02 14.02
CA LEU A 30 12.95 -0.85 13.42
C LEU A 30 11.45 -0.86 13.76
N LYS A 31 11.08 -0.07 14.76
CA LYS A 31 9.67 0.07 15.11
C LYS A 31 9.01 0.83 13.97
N ILE A 32 7.95 0.30 13.40
CA ILE A 32 7.17 0.94 12.32
C ILE A 32 6.85 2.40 12.65
N LEU A 33 6.55 2.68 13.92
CA LEU A 33 6.29 4.02 14.42
C LEU A 33 7.54 4.94 14.33
N ALA A 34 8.73 4.40 14.58
CA ALA A 34 9.97 5.18 14.43
C ALA A 34 10.22 5.50 12.95
N ALA A 35 10.09 4.53 12.05
CA ALA A 35 10.20 4.75 10.62
C ALA A 35 9.20 5.80 10.11
N PHE A 36 7.96 5.79 10.63
CA PHE A 36 6.95 6.81 10.30
C PHE A 36 7.33 8.20 10.86
N ASN A 37 7.83 8.26 12.10
CA ASN A 37 8.21 9.55 12.71
C ASN A 37 9.40 10.21 12.02
N ASP A 38 10.34 9.40 11.53
CA ASP A 38 11.53 9.85 10.81
C ASP A 38 11.25 10.16 9.33
N ALA A 39 10.12 9.69 8.80
CA ALA A 39 9.73 9.91 7.41
C ALA A 39 9.52 11.38 7.08
N GLY A 40 9.86 11.78 5.86
CA GLY A 40 9.64 13.13 5.35
C GLY A 40 8.16 13.52 5.33
N PRO A 41 7.83 14.83 5.39
CA PRO A 41 6.44 15.29 5.48
C PRO A 41 5.57 14.82 4.31
N LEU A 42 6.10 14.78 3.10
CA LEU A 42 5.40 14.28 1.92
C LEU A 42 5.03 12.79 2.07
N ASN A 43 5.98 11.99 2.55
CA ASN A 43 5.78 10.55 2.72
C ASN A 43 4.77 10.24 3.83
N LYS A 44 4.75 11.03 4.90
CA LYS A 44 3.70 10.96 5.94
C LYS A 44 2.31 11.20 5.35
N VAL A 45 2.16 12.24 4.52
CA VAL A 45 0.89 12.56 3.86
C VAL A 45 0.44 11.41 2.94
N ILE A 46 1.36 10.83 2.18
CA ILE A 46 1.05 9.71 1.28
C ILE A 46 0.61 8.48 2.07
N VAL A 47 1.35 8.10 3.11
CA VAL A 47 1.01 6.94 3.95
C VAL A 47 -0.35 7.13 4.63
N LEU A 48 -0.58 8.30 5.25
CA LEU A 48 -1.86 8.60 5.90
C LEU A 48 -3.01 8.67 4.90
N GLY A 49 -2.78 9.23 3.70
CA GLY A 49 -3.77 9.26 2.62
C GLY A 49 -4.16 7.87 2.15
N LEU A 50 -3.20 6.97 1.96
CA LEU A 50 -3.45 5.58 1.58
C LEU A 50 -4.23 4.82 2.67
N LEU A 51 -3.88 5.01 3.94
CA LEU A 51 -4.61 4.42 5.07
C LEU A 51 -6.03 4.97 5.17
N ALA A 52 -6.22 6.28 5.00
CA ALA A 52 -7.56 6.90 4.97
C ALA A 52 -8.41 6.35 3.82
N CYS A 53 -7.82 6.18 2.62
CA CYS A 53 -8.49 5.53 1.48
C CYS A 53 -8.88 4.08 1.78
N ALA A 54 -8.03 3.32 2.48
CA ALA A 54 -8.33 1.96 2.89
C ALA A 54 -9.52 1.93 3.87
N ILE A 55 -9.54 2.82 4.86
CA ILE A 55 -10.66 2.96 5.80
C ILE A 55 -11.95 3.35 5.06
N ALA A 56 -11.88 4.31 4.12
CA ALA A 56 -13.03 4.70 3.31
C ALA A 56 -13.58 3.51 2.49
N ALA A 57 -12.71 2.68 1.91
CA ALA A 57 -13.13 1.48 1.18
C ALA A 57 -13.85 0.47 2.09
N LEU A 58 -13.39 0.27 3.32
CA LEU A 58 -14.08 -0.57 4.32
C LEU A 58 -15.45 0.01 4.69
N VAL A 59 -15.55 1.31 4.94
CA VAL A 59 -16.81 1.97 5.25
C VAL A 59 -17.82 1.82 4.12
N ILE A 60 -17.37 1.97 2.86
CA ILE A 60 -18.21 1.75 1.67
C ILE A 60 -18.69 0.30 1.61
N ALA A 61 -17.80 -0.68 1.87
CA ALA A 61 -18.17 -2.09 1.87
C ALA A 61 -19.23 -2.42 2.93
N VAL A 62 -19.09 -1.87 4.14
CA VAL A 62 -20.06 -2.06 5.22
C VAL A 62 -21.40 -1.39 4.89
N ARG A 63 -21.39 -0.15 4.39
CA ARG A 63 -22.59 0.58 3.99
C ARG A 63 -23.32 -0.06 2.82
N GLY A 64 -22.62 -0.74 1.92
CA GLY A 64 -23.20 -1.48 0.81
C GLY A 64 -24.20 -2.57 1.24
N ARG A 65 -24.10 -3.06 2.49
CA ARG A 65 -25.11 -3.97 3.09
C ARG A 65 -26.46 -3.29 3.31
N VAL A 66 -26.47 -1.99 3.55
CA VAL A 66 -27.67 -1.24 4.01
C VAL A 66 -28.51 -0.66 2.87
N GLY A 67 -28.18 -0.89 1.59
CA GLY A 67 -29.09 -0.54 0.47
C GLY A 67 -28.56 0.42 -0.59
N ARG A 68 -27.38 1.02 -0.44
CA ARG A 68 -26.77 1.92 -1.44
C ARG A 68 -25.50 1.36 -2.06
N ALA A 69 -25.57 0.10 -2.52
CA ALA A 69 -24.41 -0.68 -2.98
C ALA A 69 -23.63 -0.07 -4.17
N SER A 70 -24.26 0.79 -4.98
CA SER A 70 -23.60 1.37 -6.17
C SER A 70 -22.77 2.60 -5.88
N ALA A 71 -23.11 3.36 -4.84
CA ALA A 71 -22.37 4.58 -4.49
C ALA A 71 -21.02 4.22 -3.85
N GLY A 72 -19.92 4.45 -4.59
CA GLY A 72 -18.56 4.23 -4.11
C GLY A 72 -17.85 2.98 -4.66
N ALA A 73 -18.53 2.10 -5.39
CA ALA A 73 -17.90 0.94 -6.03
C ALA A 73 -16.80 1.36 -7.02
N GLY A 74 -16.97 2.47 -7.72
CA GLY A 74 -15.97 3.06 -8.60
C GLY A 74 -14.71 3.49 -7.84
N PHE A 75 -14.85 4.13 -6.68
CA PHE A 75 -13.72 4.50 -5.82
C PHE A 75 -12.95 3.26 -5.36
N VAL A 76 -13.65 2.24 -4.85
CA VAL A 76 -13.03 0.99 -4.39
C VAL A 76 -12.32 0.27 -5.55
N SER A 77 -12.93 0.27 -6.74
CA SER A 77 -12.31 -0.29 -7.95
C SER A 77 -11.05 0.48 -8.36
N GLY A 78 -11.08 1.81 -8.30
CA GLY A 78 -9.94 2.67 -8.58
C GLY A 78 -8.81 2.46 -7.57
N LEU A 79 -9.11 2.37 -6.28
CA LEU A 79 -8.12 2.19 -5.22
C LEU A 79 -7.35 0.87 -5.34
N ARG A 80 -7.97 -0.19 -5.89
CA ARG A 80 -7.31 -1.48 -6.15
C ARG A 80 -6.03 -1.35 -6.99
N VAL A 81 -6.06 -0.47 -7.97
CA VAL A 81 -4.92 -0.21 -8.86
C VAL A 81 -4.19 1.08 -8.44
N GLY A 82 -4.94 2.10 -8.05
CA GLY A 82 -4.41 3.40 -7.67
C GLY A 82 -3.52 3.36 -6.43
N GLY A 83 -3.86 2.55 -5.43
CA GLY A 83 -3.07 2.41 -4.21
C GLY A 83 -1.60 2.01 -4.48
N PRO A 84 -1.35 0.88 -5.15
CA PRO A 84 0.01 0.48 -5.52
C PRO A 84 0.71 1.45 -6.46
N LEU A 85 0.00 2.08 -7.41
CA LEU A 85 0.60 3.04 -8.33
C LEU A 85 1.05 4.31 -7.61
N ILE A 86 0.26 4.84 -6.67
CA ILE A 86 0.65 5.98 -5.84
C ILE A 86 1.87 5.63 -5.00
N ALA A 87 1.87 4.46 -4.36
CA ALA A 87 3.00 4.00 -3.58
C ALA A 87 4.27 3.85 -4.45
N LEU A 88 4.15 3.28 -5.64
CA LEU A 88 5.25 3.12 -6.59
C LEU A 88 5.80 4.47 -7.04
N ALA A 89 4.93 5.42 -7.39
CA ALA A 89 5.32 6.78 -7.76
C ALA A 89 6.07 7.48 -6.61
N ALA A 90 5.60 7.33 -5.37
CA ALA A 90 6.27 7.88 -4.20
C ALA A 90 7.65 7.25 -3.96
N VAL A 91 7.77 5.94 -4.13
CA VAL A 91 9.06 5.23 -4.04
C VAL A 91 10.04 5.76 -5.09
N PHE A 92 9.63 5.90 -6.35
CA PHE A 92 10.49 6.45 -7.41
C PHE A 92 10.85 7.91 -7.16
N HIS A 93 9.92 8.72 -6.66
CA HIS A 93 10.20 10.10 -6.28
C HIS A 93 11.29 10.18 -5.21
N ASN A 94 11.20 9.36 -4.17
CA ASN A 94 12.21 9.31 -3.12
C ASN A 94 13.57 8.83 -3.64
N LEU A 95 13.60 7.80 -4.49
CA LEU A 95 14.83 7.32 -5.11
C LEU A 95 15.47 8.40 -5.99
N LEU A 96 14.66 9.14 -6.75
CA LEU A 96 15.16 10.27 -7.54
C LEU A 96 15.74 11.36 -6.65
N ALA A 97 15.03 11.77 -5.60
CA ALA A 97 15.49 12.78 -4.66
C ALA A 97 16.82 12.37 -3.99
N TRP A 98 16.98 11.11 -3.60
CA TRP A 98 18.21 10.54 -3.09
C TRP A 98 19.36 10.65 -4.08
N ASN A 99 19.15 10.23 -5.33
CA ASN A 99 20.19 10.27 -6.35
C ASN A 99 20.65 11.72 -6.65
N VAL A 100 19.68 12.64 -6.72
CA VAL A 100 19.97 14.06 -6.92
C VAL A 100 20.78 14.62 -5.74
N PHE A 101 20.37 14.31 -4.51
CA PHE A 101 21.08 14.74 -3.30
C PHE A 101 22.52 14.22 -3.28
N GLN A 102 22.75 12.95 -3.58
CA GLN A 102 24.09 12.36 -3.64
C GLN A 102 24.98 13.04 -4.70
N ALA A 103 24.41 13.32 -5.89
CA ALA A 103 25.13 14.00 -6.96
C ALA A 103 25.54 15.42 -6.56
N TRP A 104 24.70 16.14 -5.80
CA TRP A 104 24.99 17.52 -5.38
C TRP A 104 26.04 17.61 -4.27
N PHE A 105 25.98 16.71 -3.29
CA PHE A 105 26.87 16.78 -2.12
C PHE A 105 28.14 15.94 -2.27
N ASN A 106 28.25 15.13 -3.32
CA ASN A 106 29.40 14.24 -3.61
C ASN A 106 29.85 13.44 -2.36
N ARG A 107 28.90 13.05 -1.51
CA ARG A 107 29.14 12.28 -0.29
C ARG A 107 28.29 11.02 -0.32
N PRO A 108 28.91 9.83 -0.12
CA PRO A 108 28.13 8.62 0.05
C PRO A 108 27.29 8.71 1.33
N PRO A 109 26.04 8.21 1.30
CA PRO A 109 25.19 8.18 2.48
C PRO A 109 25.77 7.24 3.55
N SER A 110 25.58 7.61 4.81
CA SER A 110 25.95 6.72 5.91
C SER A 110 25.07 5.47 5.93
N PRO A 111 25.54 4.33 6.49
CA PRO A 111 24.72 3.13 6.63
C PRO A 111 23.39 3.36 7.36
N LEU A 112 23.39 4.27 8.34
CA LEU A 112 22.17 4.64 9.07
C LEU A 112 21.16 5.38 8.18
N GLN A 113 21.63 6.32 7.36
CA GLN A 113 20.76 7.04 6.41
C GLN A 113 20.16 6.10 5.37
N LEU A 114 20.96 5.14 4.88
CA LEU A 114 20.45 4.11 3.96
C LEU A 114 19.37 3.23 4.62
N ALA A 115 19.59 2.83 5.88
CA ALA A 115 18.62 2.02 6.61
C ALA A 115 17.31 2.77 6.84
N GLN A 116 17.37 4.04 7.21
CA GLN A 116 16.20 4.90 7.39
C GLN A 116 15.45 5.11 6.07
N GLY A 117 16.15 5.45 4.99
CA GLY A 117 15.54 5.62 3.67
C GLY A 117 14.84 4.34 3.18
N ASN A 118 15.48 3.18 3.33
CA ASN A 118 14.90 1.91 2.96
C ASN A 118 13.65 1.57 3.80
N ALA A 119 13.66 1.87 5.11
CA ALA A 119 12.51 1.68 5.98
C ALA A 119 11.33 2.57 5.57
N GLU A 120 11.59 3.81 5.17
CA GLU A 120 10.59 4.74 4.67
C GLU A 120 9.96 4.26 3.35
N LEU A 121 10.79 3.80 2.40
CA LEU A 121 10.31 3.23 1.14
C LEU A 121 9.45 1.97 1.37
N ALA A 122 9.88 1.10 2.29
CA ALA A 122 9.12 -0.10 2.67
C ALA A 122 7.77 0.27 3.28
N LEU A 123 7.72 1.28 4.14
CA LEU A 123 6.48 1.75 4.77
C LEU A 123 5.46 2.24 3.72
N ILE A 124 5.90 3.02 2.73
CA ILE A 124 5.06 3.50 1.63
C ILE A 124 4.53 2.32 0.80
N ALA A 125 5.41 1.37 0.44
CA ALA A 125 5.03 0.19 -0.34
C ALA A 125 4.00 -0.68 0.41
N VAL A 126 4.19 -0.88 1.71
CA VAL A 126 3.24 -1.61 2.56
C VAL A 126 1.90 -0.89 2.64
N ALA A 127 1.88 0.44 2.82
CA ALA A 127 0.63 1.21 2.87
C ALA A 127 -0.16 1.10 1.55
N GLY A 128 0.51 1.19 0.39
CA GLY A 128 -0.14 1.06 -0.91
C GLY A 128 -0.68 -0.34 -1.20
N THR A 129 0.08 -1.38 -0.84
CA THR A 129 -0.37 -2.77 -0.99
C THR A 129 -1.52 -3.11 -0.05
N LEU A 130 -1.48 -2.60 1.19
CA LEU A 130 -2.57 -2.76 2.15
C LEU A 130 -3.86 -2.09 1.64
N ALA A 131 -3.78 -0.85 1.15
CA ALA A 131 -4.91 -0.15 0.58
C ALA A 131 -5.54 -0.92 -0.59
N SER A 132 -4.70 -1.50 -1.47
CA SER A 132 -5.15 -2.35 -2.57
C SER A 132 -5.81 -3.64 -2.09
N ALA A 133 -5.23 -4.33 -1.11
CA ALA A 133 -5.79 -5.56 -0.55
C ALA A 133 -7.17 -5.29 0.07
N VAL A 134 -7.29 -4.23 0.87
CA VAL A 134 -8.57 -3.80 1.45
C VAL A 134 -9.60 -3.51 0.34
N ALA A 135 -9.19 -2.83 -0.73
CA ALA A 135 -10.08 -2.53 -1.85
C ALA A 135 -10.56 -3.81 -2.57
N VAL A 136 -9.68 -4.81 -2.78
CA VAL A 136 -10.04 -6.10 -3.38
C VAL A 136 -11.09 -6.83 -2.54
N PHE A 137 -10.86 -6.95 -1.22
CA PHE A 137 -11.82 -7.60 -0.32
C PHE A 137 -13.14 -6.83 -0.24
N SER A 138 -13.09 -5.51 -0.17
CA SER A 138 -14.27 -4.66 -0.17
C SER A 138 -15.11 -4.84 -1.45
N LEU A 139 -14.46 -4.91 -2.61
CA LEU A 139 -15.13 -5.11 -3.89
C LEU A 139 -15.75 -6.51 -4.00
N ALA A 140 -15.04 -7.54 -3.56
CA ALA A 140 -15.57 -8.91 -3.53
C ALA A 140 -16.80 -9.01 -2.63
N HIS A 141 -16.76 -8.35 -1.46
CA HIS A 141 -17.89 -8.28 -0.54
C HIS A 141 -19.10 -7.57 -1.16
N LEU A 142 -18.91 -6.42 -1.80
CA LEU A 142 -19.99 -5.68 -2.48
C LEU A 142 -20.65 -6.52 -3.58
N ARG A 143 -19.86 -7.24 -4.37
CA ARG A 143 -20.38 -8.16 -5.41
C ARG A 143 -21.23 -9.27 -4.80
N ALA A 144 -20.71 -9.95 -3.77
CA ALA A 144 -21.44 -11.03 -3.11
C ALA A 144 -22.78 -10.56 -2.49
N VAL A 145 -22.85 -9.33 -1.99
CA VAL A 145 -24.11 -8.73 -1.48
C VAL A 145 -25.08 -8.45 -2.63
N HIS A 146 -24.57 -7.96 -3.76
CA HIS A 146 -25.40 -7.67 -4.93
C HIS A 146 -26.03 -8.95 -5.52
N ASP A 147 -25.21 -9.99 -5.73
CA ASP A 147 -25.64 -11.27 -6.27
C ASP A 147 -26.72 -11.93 -5.41
N ARG A 148 -26.58 -11.86 -4.07
CA ARG A 148 -27.61 -12.38 -3.14
C ARG A 148 -28.94 -11.64 -3.22
N ARG A 149 -28.95 -10.36 -3.58
CA ARG A 149 -30.18 -9.58 -3.75
C ARG A 149 -30.90 -9.99 -5.04
N LEU A 150 -30.17 -10.10 -6.15
CA LEU A 150 -30.74 -10.55 -7.42
C LEU A 150 -31.32 -11.96 -7.31
N GLY A 151 -30.66 -12.90 -6.63
CA GLY A 151 -31.14 -14.22 -6.40
C GLY A 151 -32.43 -14.30 -5.55
N LYS A 152 -32.71 -13.33 -4.70
CA LYS A 152 -33.95 -13.24 -3.93
C LYS A 152 -35.10 -12.67 -4.75
N GLU A 153 -34.84 -11.77 -5.69
CA GLU A 153 -35.84 -11.18 -6.56
C GLU A 153 -36.33 -12.18 -7.62
N SER A 154 -35.45 -13.07 -8.11
CA SER A 154 -35.78 -14.09 -9.11
C SER A 154 -36.40 -15.37 -8.55
N GLY A 155 -36.35 -15.63 -7.26
CA GLY A 155 -36.91 -16.81 -6.61
C GLY A 155 -38.24 -16.58 -5.90
N GLY A 156 -38.84 -15.40 -6.05
CA GLY A 156 -40.12 -15.00 -5.42
C GLY A 156 -41.33 -15.05 -6.34
N GLU A 157 -41.19 -15.58 -7.57
CA GLU A 157 -42.30 -15.94 -8.48
C GLU A 157 -42.61 -17.42 -8.39
#